data_2e183b97538a2d881facf29362fdaf5f
#
_entry.id   2e183b97538a2d881facf29362fdaf5f
#
_cell.length_a   1.000
_cell.length_b   1.000
_cell.length_c   1.000
_cell.angle_alpha   90.00
_cell.angle_beta   90.00
_cell.angle_gamma   90.00
#
_symmetry.space_group_name_H-M   'P 1'
#
loop_
_entity.id
_entity.type
_entity.pdbx_description
1 polymer ?
#
loop_
_entity_poly.entity_id
_entity_poly.type
_entity_poly.pdbx_seq_one_letter_code
_entity_poly.pdbx_strand_id
1 'polypeptide(L)'
;MNHIRGRNRLAWTPVAATLALSGCVGERAGGALAIEVDSSRAVTVLSTVNELAQKCWFRSGDREFRHLALIPELDTRIGNPRLLVVERGKSTGLPKLVIEATGDPVKVTTYGPLASERVSSRINNDVAAWTAGKSAC
;
A
#
# COMPACT_ATOMS: atom_id res chain seq x y z
N MET A 1 6.37 -17.48 -84.41
CA MET A 1 4.97 -17.02 -84.17
C MET A 1 4.64 -17.22 -82.70
N ASN A 2 4.03 -16.21 -82.15
CA ASN A 2 3.39 -16.05 -80.86
C ASN A 2 4.24 -15.73 -79.65
N HIS A 3 4.15 -14.45 -79.41
CA HIS A 3 4.33 -13.73 -78.18
C HIS A 3 3.47 -14.23 -77.05
N ILE A 4 3.98 -14.36 -75.81
CA ILE A 4 3.18 -14.06 -74.64
C ILE A 4 4.01 -13.24 -73.65
N ARG A 5 3.54 -12.04 -73.40
CA ARG A 5 4.00 -11.06 -72.42
C ARG A 5 3.72 -11.54 -70.97
N GLY A 6 4.75 -11.72 -70.19
CA GLY A 6 4.62 -11.83 -68.74
C GLY A 6 4.48 -10.49 -68.08
N ARG A 7 3.34 -10.24 -67.45
CA ARG A 7 3.07 -9.01 -66.68
C ARG A 7 3.60 -9.20 -65.28
N ASN A 8 4.65 -8.48 -64.95
CA ASN A 8 5.15 -8.35 -63.57
C ASN A 8 4.07 -7.62 -62.74
N ARG A 9 3.48 -8.31 -61.78
CA ARG A 9 2.68 -7.68 -60.72
C ARG A 9 3.60 -7.42 -59.54
N LEU A 10 3.94 -6.13 -59.35
CA LEU A 10 4.52 -5.66 -58.09
C LEU A 10 3.46 -5.88 -56.97
N ALA A 11 3.77 -6.77 -56.08
CA ALA A 11 3.00 -6.89 -54.86
C ALA A 11 3.48 -5.82 -53.85
N TRP A 12 2.64 -4.84 -53.61
CA TRP A 12 2.82 -3.92 -52.50
C TRP A 12 2.40 -4.58 -51.22
N THR A 13 3.35 -4.85 -50.35
CA THR A 13 3.11 -5.26 -48.96
C THR A 13 2.90 -4.00 -48.12
N PRO A 14 1.78 -3.84 -47.41
CA PRO A 14 1.64 -2.76 -46.45
C PRO A 14 2.45 -3.09 -45.18
N VAL A 15 3.42 -2.26 -44.87
CA VAL A 15 4.11 -2.25 -43.57
C VAL A 15 3.13 -1.72 -42.53
N ALA A 16 2.64 -2.61 -41.69
CA ALA A 16 1.85 -2.23 -40.52
C ALA A 16 2.80 -1.66 -39.45
N ALA A 17 2.76 -0.35 -39.29
CA ALA A 17 3.45 0.34 -38.21
C ALA A 17 2.68 0.09 -36.89
N THR A 18 3.17 -0.80 -36.05
CA THR A 18 2.68 -0.97 -34.68
C THR A 18 3.18 0.18 -33.81
N LEU A 19 2.29 1.12 -33.50
CA LEU A 19 2.53 2.11 -32.44
C LEU A 19 2.54 1.40 -31.09
N ALA A 20 3.70 1.22 -30.49
CA ALA A 20 3.81 0.85 -29.10
C ALA A 20 3.43 2.07 -28.25
N LEU A 21 2.23 2.04 -27.64
CA LEU A 21 1.88 2.98 -26.58
C LEU A 21 2.70 2.60 -25.34
N SER A 22 3.79 3.30 -25.12
CA SER A 22 4.50 3.30 -23.85
C SER A 22 3.62 4.04 -22.84
N GLY A 23 2.75 3.30 -22.14
CA GLY A 23 2.02 3.82 -21.03
C GLY A 23 3.00 4.17 -19.91
N CYS A 24 3.19 5.47 -19.63
CA CYS A 24 3.79 5.91 -18.37
C CYS A 24 2.89 5.41 -17.23
N VAL A 25 3.27 4.32 -16.59
CA VAL A 25 2.71 3.93 -15.30
C VAL A 25 3.25 4.94 -14.29
N GLY A 26 2.52 6.04 -14.09
CA GLY A 26 2.78 6.97 -13.00
C GLY A 26 2.71 6.18 -11.70
N GLU A 27 3.78 6.24 -10.92
CA GLU A 27 3.86 5.67 -9.58
C GLU A 27 2.77 6.33 -8.73
N ARG A 28 1.63 5.64 -8.59
CA ARG A 28 0.53 6.12 -7.75
C ARG A 28 0.98 5.99 -6.30
N ALA A 29 0.86 7.07 -5.53
CA ALA A 29 0.94 6.98 -4.08
C ALA A 29 0.01 5.84 -3.64
N GLY A 30 0.51 4.94 -2.79
CA GLY A 30 -0.28 3.81 -2.32
C GLY A 30 -1.51 4.33 -1.58
N GLY A 31 -2.70 3.94 -1.96
CA GLY A 31 -3.94 4.35 -1.33
C GLY A 31 -4.15 3.74 0.07
N ALA A 32 -5.38 3.79 0.56
CA ALA A 32 -5.78 3.07 1.76
C ALA A 32 -5.58 1.56 1.58
N LEU A 33 -5.01 0.90 2.58
CA LEU A 33 -4.85 -0.55 2.63
C LEU A 33 -6.17 -1.19 3.09
N ALA A 34 -6.50 -2.34 2.55
CA ALA A 34 -7.53 -3.23 3.08
C ALA A 34 -7.10 -4.67 2.78
N ILE A 35 -6.68 -5.40 3.81
CA ILE A 35 -6.21 -6.79 3.70
C ILE A 35 -6.89 -7.68 4.72
N GLU A 36 -7.10 -8.94 4.35
CA GLU A 36 -7.54 -10.00 5.25
C GLU A 36 -6.32 -10.75 5.78
N VAL A 37 -6.35 -11.07 7.06
CA VAL A 37 -5.26 -11.72 7.79
C VAL A 37 -5.75 -13.06 8.31
N ASP A 38 -4.93 -14.08 8.17
CA ASP A 38 -5.22 -15.41 8.75
C ASP A 38 -5.10 -15.38 10.28
N SER A 39 -6.06 -14.75 10.91
CA SER A 39 -6.19 -14.61 12.37
C SER A 39 -7.62 -14.26 12.73
N SER A 40 -8.07 -14.73 13.89
CA SER A 40 -9.35 -14.35 14.51
C SER A 40 -9.21 -13.33 15.64
N ARG A 41 -7.98 -12.83 15.90
CA ARG A 41 -7.68 -11.97 17.06
C ARG A 41 -7.12 -10.61 16.65
N ALA A 42 -8.01 -9.67 16.39
CA ALA A 42 -7.68 -8.32 15.95
C ALA A 42 -6.67 -7.60 16.88
N VAL A 43 -6.84 -7.71 18.21
CA VAL A 43 -5.91 -7.11 19.19
C VAL A 43 -4.51 -7.69 19.05
N THR A 44 -4.37 -9.01 18.88
CA THR A 44 -3.05 -9.66 18.71
C THR A 44 -2.37 -9.18 17.43
N VAL A 45 -3.12 -9.10 16.33
CA VAL A 45 -2.60 -8.58 15.05
C VAL A 45 -2.08 -7.17 15.21
N LEU A 46 -2.88 -6.27 15.81
CA LEU A 46 -2.46 -4.88 15.99
C LEU A 46 -1.36 -4.70 17.02
N SER A 47 -1.28 -5.54 18.05
CA SER A 47 -0.15 -5.53 18.99
C SER A 47 1.17 -5.81 18.26
N THR A 48 1.20 -6.81 17.38
CA THR A 48 2.37 -7.11 16.54
C THR A 48 2.71 -5.93 15.62
N VAL A 49 1.72 -5.35 14.95
CA VAL A 49 1.94 -4.17 14.10
C VAL A 49 2.47 -2.99 14.92
N ASN A 50 1.93 -2.75 16.13
CA ASN A 50 2.41 -1.69 17.01
C ASN A 50 3.88 -1.86 17.40
N GLU A 51 4.28 -3.06 17.83
CA GLU A 51 5.66 -3.34 18.22
C GLU A 51 6.64 -3.10 17.07
N LEU A 52 6.31 -3.61 15.88
CA LEU A 52 7.13 -3.45 14.69
C LEU A 52 7.15 -2.02 14.17
N ALA A 53 6.02 -1.31 14.18
CA ALA A 53 5.96 0.09 13.82
C ALA A 53 6.80 0.95 14.80
N GLN A 54 6.71 0.72 16.10
CA GLN A 54 7.57 1.38 17.08
C GLN A 54 9.05 1.18 16.77
N LYS A 55 9.45 -0.05 16.44
CA LYS A 55 10.84 -0.38 16.11
C LYS A 55 11.26 0.25 14.77
N CYS A 56 10.47 0.06 13.71
CA CYS A 56 10.88 0.33 12.34
C CYS A 56 10.62 1.78 11.89
N TRP A 57 9.60 2.44 12.44
CA TRP A 57 9.24 3.81 12.05
C TRP A 57 9.65 4.86 13.07
N PHE A 58 9.40 4.63 14.36
CA PHE A 58 9.51 5.69 15.37
C PHE A 58 10.82 5.67 16.16
N ARG A 59 11.47 4.52 16.33
CA ARG A 59 12.73 4.37 17.06
C ARG A 59 13.95 4.19 16.15
N SER A 60 13.74 3.98 14.86
CA SER A 60 14.81 3.78 13.87
C SER A 60 15.53 5.07 13.47
N GLY A 61 15.02 6.23 13.86
CA GLY A 61 15.52 7.52 13.39
C GLY A 61 15.03 7.88 11.98
N ASP A 62 14.05 7.18 11.48
CA ASP A 62 13.47 7.41 10.14
C ASP A 62 12.95 8.83 9.99
N ARG A 63 13.41 9.52 8.95
CA ARG A 63 13.11 10.93 8.72
C ARG A 63 11.64 11.17 8.38
N GLU A 64 10.96 10.21 7.75
CA GLU A 64 9.55 10.31 7.39
C GLU A 64 8.64 10.25 8.61
N PHE A 65 9.04 9.53 9.67
CA PHE A 65 8.23 9.33 10.88
C PHE A 65 8.65 10.16 12.09
N ARG A 66 9.78 10.87 12.04
CA ARG A 66 10.30 11.58 13.23
C ARG A 66 9.39 12.67 13.81
N HIS A 67 8.52 13.25 12.97
CA HIS A 67 7.52 14.26 13.36
C HIS A 67 6.18 13.67 13.78
N LEU A 68 6.06 12.33 13.71
CA LEU A 68 4.87 11.58 14.04
C LEU A 68 5.06 10.78 15.33
N ALA A 69 3.96 10.33 15.90
CA ALA A 69 3.91 9.42 17.04
C ALA A 69 2.79 8.39 16.82
N LEU A 70 2.92 7.22 17.48
CA LEU A 70 1.94 6.15 17.40
C LEU A 70 1.24 6.01 18.76
N ILE A 71 -0.08 6.02 18.74
CA ILE A 71 -0.94 5.84 19.92
C ILE A 71 -1.76 4.56 19.71
N PRO A 72 -1.49 3.49 20.48
CA PRO A 72 -2.30 2.29 20.43
C PRO A 72 -3.61 2.46 21.22
N GLU A 73 -4.73 2.17 20.59
CA GLU A 73 -6.06 2.05 21.19
C GLU A 73 -6.54 0.60 21.00
N LEU A 74 -6.09 -0.28 21.87
CA LEU A 74 -6.35 -1.73 21.77
C LEU A 74 -7.48 -2.21 22.68
N ASP A 75 -8.09 -1.32 23.47
CA ASP A 75 -9.24 -1.65 24.30
C ASP A 75 -10.51 -1.75 23.45
N THR A 76 -11.04 -2.96 23.33
CA THR A 76 -12.21 -3.25 22.50
C THR A 76 -13.56 -2.98 23.18
N ARG A 77 -13.57 -2.49 24.42
CA ARG A 77 -14.82 -2.19 25.15
C ARG A 77 -15.59 -1.02 24.55
N ILE A 78 -14.91 -0.15 23.83
CA ILE A 78 -15.48 1.08 23.27
C ILE A 78 -15.37 1.17 21.73
N GLY A 79 -14.97 0.10 21.08
CA GLY A 79 -14.85 0.08 19.63
C GLY A 79 -13.85 -0.97 19.13
N ASN A 80 -13.53 -0.87 17.84
CA ASN A 80 -12.54 -1.75 17.24
C ASN A 80 -11.13 -1.34 17.68
N PRO A 81 -10.22 -2.30 17.88
CA PRO A 81 -8.83 -1.99 18.16
C PRO A 81 -8.21 -1.26 16.97
N ARG A 82 -7.41 -0.24 17.27
CA ARG A 82 -6.75 0.59 16.25
C ARG A 82 -5.45 1.20 16.75
N LEU A 83 -4.61 1.59 15.81
CA LEU A 83 -3.40 2.34 16.04
C LEU A 83 -3.55 3.71 15.37
N LEU A 84 -3.30 4.77 16.10
CA LEU A 84 -3.40 6.15 15.59
C LEU A 84 -2.00 6.70 15.36
N VAL A 85 -1.70 7.07 14.12
CA VAL A 85 -0.52 7.89 13.80
C VAL A 85 -0.93 9.34 13.89
N VAL A 86 -0.31 10.07 14.80
CA VAL A 86 -0.62 11.47 15.08
C VAL A 86 0.61 12.34 14.89
N GLU A 87 0.43 13.64 14.79
CA GLU A 87 1.54 14.60 14.84
C GLU A 87 2.13 14.61 16.25
N ARG A 88 3.45 14.49 16.35
CA ARG A 88 4.14 14.46 17.65
C ARG A 88 3.84 15.72 18.47
N GLY A 89 3.45 15.55 19.71
CA GLY A 89 3.03 16.64 20.60
C GLY A 89 1.58 17.11 20.41
N LYS A 90 0.83 16.52 19.49
CA LYS A 90 -0.58 16.86 19.23
C LYS A 90 -1.49 15.62 19.34
N SER A 91 -1.50 14.99 20.50
CA SER A 91 -2.29 13.78 20.75
C SER A 91 -3.81 13.98 20.73
N THR A 92 -4.27 15.23 20.86
CA THR A 92 -5.70 15.58 20.85
C THR A 92 -6.24 15.97 19.46
N GLY A 93 -5.34 16.01 18.44
CA GLY A 93 -5.72 16.31 17.06
C GLY A 93 -6.29 15.10 16.33
N LEU A 94 -6.82 15.35 15.12
CA LEU A 94 -7.21 14.26 14.23
C LEU A 94 -5.98 13.43 13.82
N PRO A 95 -6.10 12.08 13.81
CA PRO A 95 -5.01 11.24 13.38
C PRO A 95 -4.67 11.47 11.90
N LYS A 96 -3.38 11.40 11.58
CA LYS A 96 -2.87 11.43 10.20
C LYS A 96 -3.10 10.10 9.49
N LEU A 97 -3.10 9.00 10.25
CA LEU A 97 -3.43 7.67 9.76
C LEU A 97 -4.06 6.86 10.89
N VAL A 98 -5.02 6.04 10.55
CA VAL A 98 -5.59 5.01 11.41
C VAL A 98 -5.27 3.65 10.80
N ILE A 99 -4.78 2.72 11.61
CA ILE A 99 -4.65 1.30 11.27
C ILE A 99 -5.64 0.57 12.16
N GLU A 100 -6.70 0.04 11.60
CA GLU A 100 -7.80 -0.62 12.33
C GLU A 100 -7.88 -2.09 11.97
N ALA A 101 -8.25 -2.93 12.93
CA ALA A 101 -8.48 -4.35 12.70
C ALA A 101 -9.88 -4.76 13.17
N THR A 102 -10.60 -5.48 12.31
CA THR A 102 -11.99 -5.89 12.57
C THR A 102 -12.27 -7.29 12.05
N GLY A 103 -13.28 -7.95 12.60
CA GLY A 103 -13.85 -9.18 12.03
C GLY A 103 -13.11 -10.46 12.38
N ASP A 104 -13.65 -11.56 11.85
CA ASP A 104 -13.13 -12.92 11.93
C ASP A 104 -13.48 -13.63 10.59
N PRO A 105 -12.52 -13.87 9.69
CA PRO A 105 -11.09 -13.53 9.81
C PRO A 105 -10.82 -12.02 9.95
N VAL A 106 -9.68 -11.68 10.55
CA VAL A 106 -9.33 -10.27 10.80
C VAL A 106 -9.07 -9.52 9.50
N LYS A 107 -9.76 -8.41 9.31
CA LYS A 107 -9.49 -7.46 8.25
C LYS A 107 -8.74 -6.25 8.81
N VAL A 108 -7.56 -5.97 8.28
CA VAL A 108 -6.77 -4.78 8.61
C VAL A 108 -6.97 -3.72 7.53
N THR A 109 -7.31 -2.52 7.96
CA THR A 109 -7.51 -1.37 7.07
C THR A 109 -6.67 -0.18 7.51
N THR A 110 -6.20 0.61 6.55
CA THR A 110 -5.54 1.90 6.82
C THR A 110 -6.32 3.02 6.15
N TYR A 111 -6.51 4.13 6.85
CA TYR A 111 -7.19 5.31 6.31
C TYR A 111 -6.71 6.59 7.00
N GLY A 112 -6.95 7.72 6.38
CA GLY A 112 -6.55 9.05 6.85
C GLY A 112 -5.69 9.80 5.84
N PRO A 113 -5.29 11.05 6.11
CA PRO A 113 -4.55 11.89 5.17
C PRO A 113 -3.25 11.25 4.66
N LEU A 114 -2.48 10.57 5.52
CA LEU A 114 -1.24 9.88 5.11
C LEU A 114 -1.47 8.76 4.10
N ALA A 115 -2.67 8.18 4.01
CA ALA A 115 -2.98 7.16 3.01
C ALA A 115 -2.93 7.68 1.57
N SER A 116 -2.97 9.00 1.38
CA SER A 116 -2.85 9.65 0.06
C SER A 116 -1.45 10.22 -0.20
N GLU A 117 -0.51 10.09 0.73
CA GLU A 117 0.85 10.59 0.61
C GLU A 117 1.83 9.50 0.13
N ARG A 118 3.01 9.89 -0.34
CA ARG A 118 4.03 8.94 -0.84
C ARG A 118 4.44 7.88 0.18
N VAL A 119 4.46 8.24 1.46
CA VAL A 119 4.80 7.33 2.55
C VAL A 119 3.79 6.18 2.71
N SER A 120 2.59 6.31 2.17
CA SER A 120 1.54 5.30 2.28
C SER A 120 1.91 3.96 1.65
N SER A 121 2.62 3.96 0.53
CA SER A 121 3.10 2.72 -0.11
C SER A 121 4.01 1.93 0.83
N ARG A 122 4.92 2.61 1.51
CA ARG A 122 5.79 1.99 2.51
C ARG A 122 5.01 1.49 3.71
N ILE A 123 4.13 2.31 4.28
CA ILE A 123 3.26 1.91 5.39
C ILE A 123 2.48 0.65 5.05
N ASN A 124 1.84 0.62 3.89
CA ASN A 124 1.04 -0.51 3.45
C ASN A 124 1.87 -1.79 3.26
N ASN A 125 3.05 -1.67 2.65
CA ASN A 125 3.97 -2.79 2.48
C ASN A 125 4.45 -3.35 3.83
N ASP A 126 4.82 -2.49 4.76
CA ASP A 126 5.27 -2.88 6.10
C ASP A 126 4.13 -3.55 6.87
N VAL A 127 2.94 -2.94 6.92
CA VAL A 127 1.77 -3.52 7.60
C VAL A 127 1.40 -4.87 7.00
N ALA A 128 1.35 -4.99 5.67
CA ALA A 128 1.06 -6.26 5.00
C ALA A 128 2.12 -7.33 5.31
N ALA A 129 3.39 -6.97 5.31
CA ALA A 129 4.48 -7.89 5.64
C ALA A 129 4.41 -8.35 7.09
N TRP A 130 4.17 -7.45 8.03
CA TRP A 130 4.10 -7.75 9.47
C TRP A 130 2.88 -8.62 9.81
N THR A 131 1.74 -8.36 9.20
CA THR A 131 0.54 -9.17 9.38
C THR A 131 0.66 -10.55 8.75
N ALA A 132 1.55 -10.72 7.76
CA ALA A 132 1.93 -12.00 7.18
C ALA A 132 3.06 -12.71 7.96
N GLY A 133 3.45 -12.21 9.15
CA GLY A 133 4.44 -12.84 10.04
C GLY A 133 5.89 -12.44 9.78
N LYS A 134 6.18 -11.50 8.90
CA LYS A 134 7.53 -10.94 8.73
C LYS A 134 7.82 -9.95 9.85
N SER A 135 9.07 -9.90 10.32
CA SER A 135 9.51 -9.04 11.44
C SER A 135 10.66 -8.09 11.07
N ALA A 136 11.05 -8.08 9.80
CA ALA A 136 12.07 -7.17 9.29
C ALA A 136 11.52 -5.75 9.10
N CYS A 137 12.37 -4.76 9.25
CA CYS A 137 12.15 -3.40 8.79
C CYS A 137 12.59 -3.31 7.30
#